data_4ecf5dd635c8dc336cac0eefc082020d
#
_entry.id   4ecf5dd635c8dc336cac0eefc082020d
#
_cell.length_a   1.000
_cell.length_b   1.000
_cell.length_c   1.000
_cell.angle_alpha   90.00
_cell.angle_beta   90.00
_cell.angle_gamma   90.00
#
_symmetry.space_group_name_H-M   'P 1'
#
loop_
_entity.id
_entity.type
_entity.pdbx_description
1 polymer ?
#
loop_
_entity_poly.entity_id
_entity_poly.type
_entity_poly.pdbx_seq_one_letter_code
_entity_poly.pdbx_strand_id
1 'polypeptide(L)'
;TKMSKAISRRDFLKVSGAVGAAGLLAACGGSGNAGSTATSTAASSAAASVAGLSSDPVTLTMSWWGGESRHNAYQEAIKAFSAEHSTITVNPTFAAWSGWEDTMSTKFAGGVAEDVCQINWNWLYNYSKNGQTFIDLNSVSEYLDLTQWDEAKLAACNVANAQQCVPVSMTGRIFYWNKTTFDKAGISFPTTLDELMAAGKTFQEKLGDDYYPLHLGAYDRMILMVFYLESKYGKDWADPATSTLNYDADQIAEGIDFIKSLVEGHVIMSLPTYYGSNGDNAAHQSTEWITGKLAGCFEWDSSATKYADALDEENKAGFTVGEEIKFGDYNGGFSKVSMGLAITKTCEHPAEAATLINFLLNETTGAEIMGSAVSYTHLTLPTIR
;
A
#
# COMPACT_ATOMS: atom_id res chain seq x y z
N THR A 1 -38.82 -30.02 -1.84
CA THR A 1 -37.77 -28.99 -1.84
C THR A 1 -36.79 -29.32 -0.71
N LYS A 2 -35.61 -29.89 -1.08
CA LYS A 2 -34.55 -30.22 -0.12
C LYS A 2 -33.67 -28.98 0.07
N MET A 3 -33.66 -28.42 1.30
CA MET A 3 -32.70 -27.39 1.69
C MET A 3 -31.31 -28.02 1.81
N SER A 4 -30.33 -27.49 1.07
CA SER A 4 -28.93 -27.82 1.22
C SER A 4 -28.39 -27.23 2.52
N LYS A 5 -27.85 -28.07 3.41
CA LYS A 5 -27.16 -27.60 4.63
C LYS A 5 -25.84 -26.96 4.25
N ALA A 6 -25.64 -25.70 4.61
CA ALA A 6 -24.35 -25.03 4.49
C ALA A 6 -23.33 -25.71 5.42
N ILE A 7 -22.17 -26.03 4.88
CA ILE A 7 -21.05 -26.63 5.62
C ILE A 7 -20.44 -25.56 6.52
N SER A 8 -20.28 -25.83 7.81
CA SER A 8 -19.70 -24.89 8.77
C SER A 8 -18.18 -24.77 8.56
N ARG A 9 -17.61 -23.60 8.83
CA ARG A 9 -16.16 -23.33 8.75
C ARG A 9 -15.32 -24.35 9.55
N ARG A 10 -15.87 -24.92 10.59
CA ARG A 10 -15.23 -25.92 11.45
C ARG A 10 -15.17 -27.31 10.81
N ASP A 11 -16.13 -27.64 9.94
CA ASP A 11 -16.17 -28.91 9.23
C ASP A 11 -15.28 -28.89 7.97
N PHE A 12 -15.13 -27.71 7.35
CA PHE A 12 -14.18 -27.48 6.26
C PHE A 12 -12.72 -27.69 6.71
N LEU A 13 -12.34 -27.18 7.89
CA LEU A 13 -10.99 -27.34 8.44
C LEU A 13 -10.64 -28.78 8.84
N LYS A 14 -11.63 -29.62 9.16
CA LYS A 14 -11.42 -31.03 9.48
C LYS A 14 -11.17 -31.90 8.24
N VAL A 15 -11.75 -31.53 7.10
CA VAL A 15 -11.57 -32.27 5.83
C VAL A 15 -10.22 -31.93 5.20
N SER A 16 -9.73 -30.68 5.35
CA SER A 16 -8.43 -30.25 4.80
C SER A 16 -7.21 -30.85 5.53
N GLY A 17 -7.38 -31.30 6.80
CA GLY A 17 -6.31 -31.91 7.59
C GLY A 17 -6.02 -33.39 7.33
N ALA A 18 -6.87 -34.07 6.56
CA ALA A 18 -6.77 -35.54 6.38
C ALA A 18 -6.06 -35.98 5.09
N VAL A 19 -5.69 -35.05 4.19
CA VAL A 19 -5.05 -35.39 2.89
C VAL A 19 -3.52 -35.19 2.89
N GLY A 20 -2.94 -34.62 3.96
CA GLY A 20 -1.51 -34.26 4.03
C GLY A 20 -0.56 -35.32 4.66
N ALA A 21 -1.04 -36.52 5.07
CA ALA A 21 -0.24 -37.44 5.89
C ALA A 21 0.09 -38.81 5.27
N ALA A 22 0.09 -38.93 3.95
CA ALA A 22 0.42 -40.21 3.29
C ALA A 22 1.45 -40.06 2.16
N GLY A 23 2.68 -39.77 2.51
CA GLY A 23 3.71 -39.71 1.46
C GLY A 23 5.12 -39.36 1.88
N LEU A 24 5.65 -39.94 2.97
CA LEU A 24 7.10 -39.90 3.25
C LEU A 24 7.50 -41.02 4.20
N LEU A 25 7.65 -42.22 3.67
CA LEU A 25 8.40 -43.31 4.35
C LEU A 25 8.90 -44.30 3.28
N ALA A 26 10.06 -44.04 2.69
CA ALA A 26 10.96 -45.09 2.17
C ALA A 26 12.28 -44.45 1.74
N ALA A 27 13.28 -44.56 2.57
CA ALA A 27 14.67 -44.96 2.25
C ALA A 27 15.58 -44.72 3.44
N CYS A 28 15.75 -45.75 4.29
CA CYS A 28 16.86 -45.88 5.20
C CYS A 28 17.80 -46.99 4.67
N GLY A 29 19.07 -46.72 4.69
CA GLY A 29 20.08 -47.78 4.60
C GLY A 29 21.44 -47.27 4.17
N GLY A 30 22.43 -47.24 5.14
CA GLY A 30 23.83 -47.15 4.79
C GLY A 30 24.71 -46.42 5.82
N SER A 31 25.28 -47.19 6.75
CA SER A 31 26.32 -46.77 7.71
C SER A 31 27.61 -46.36 7.01
N GLY A 32 28.33 -45.34 7.57
CA GLY A 32 29.72 -45.03 7.23
C GLY A 32 30.24 -43.83 8.05
N ASN A 33 31.02 -44.16 9.06
CA ASN A 33 31.67 -43.23 9.97
C ASN A 33 32.91 -42.62 9.32
N ALA A 34 33.05 -41.29 9.28
CA ALA A 34 34.35 -40.59 9.28
C ALA A 34 34.17 -39.12 9.61
N GLY A 35 34.84 -38.69 10.68
CA GLY A 35 34.85 -37.29 11.10
C GLY A 35 35.57 -36.37 10.10
N SER A 36 35.05 -35.17 9.97
CA SER A 36 35.79 -34.07 9.38
C SER A 36 35.24 -32.74 9.93
N THR A 37 36.13 -31.95 10.43
CA THR A 37 36.07 -30.60 10.91
C THR A 37 35.22 -29.69 9.97
N ALA A 38 34.13 -29.14 10.48
CA ALA A 38 33.33 -28.15 9.76
C ALA A 38 34.03 -26.79 9.81
N THR A 39 34.71 -26.43 8.75
CA THR A 39 35.08 -25.04 8.45
C THR A 39 33.83 -24.36 7.92
N SER A 40 33.31 -23.39 8.68
CA SER A 40 32.21 -22.54 8.22
C SER A 40 32.72 -21.64 7.08
N THR A 41 32.55 -22.06 5.85
CA THR A 41 32.59 -21.19 4.69
C THR A 41 31.25 -20.49 4.61
N ALA A 42 31.25 -19.18 4.88
CA ALA A 42 30.14 -18.30 4.49
C ALA A 42 29.93 -18.48 2.99
N ALA A 43 28.81 -19.08 2.61
CA ALA A 43 28.39 -19.14 1.24
C ALA A 43 27.97 -17.70 0.85
N SER A 44 28.89 -16.97 0.23
CA SER A 44 28.55 -15.85 -0.62
C SER A 44 27.61 -16.42 -1.68
N SER A 45 26.33 -16.06 -1.62
CA SER A 45 25.40 -16.32 -2.72
C SER A 45 25.87 -15.45 -3.90
N ALA A 46 26.64 -16.03 -4.79
CA ALA A 46 26.88 -15.44 -6.10
C ALA A 46 25.50 -15.26 -6.73
N ALA A 47 25.07 -14.00 -6.94
CA ALA A 47 23.92 -13.70 -7.73
C ALA A 47 24.13 -14.40 -9.08
N ALA A 48 23.20 -15.28 -9.45
CA ALA A 48 23.22 -15.88 -10.76
C ALA A 48 23.13 -14.72 -11.77
N SER A 49 24.12 -14.61 -12.67
CA SER A 49 24.06 -13.58 -13.72
C SER A 49 22.83 -13.86 -14.59
N VAL A 50 21.96 -12.85 -14.70
CA VAL A 50 20.81 -12.91 -15.61
C VAL A 50 21.35 -13.00 -17.04
N ALA A 51 20.70 -13.80 -17.89
CA ALA A 51 21.03 -13.86 -19.31
C ALA A 51 20.80 -12.46 -19.92
N GLY A 52 21.69 -12.04 -20.82
CA GLY A 52 21.53 -10.78 -21.56
C GLY A 52 20.30 -10.79 -22.47
N LEU A 53 20.01 -9.65 -23.11
CA LEU A 53 18.92 -9.52 -24.07
C LEU A 53 19.01 -10.58 -25.16
N SER A 54 17.88 -11.22 -25.45
CA SER A 54 17.77 -12.22 -26.52
C SER A 54 17.89 -11.56 -27.90
N SER A 55 18.58 -12.24 -28.82
CA SER A 55 18.55 -11.91 -30.24
C SER A 55 17.29 -12.40 -30.95
N ASP A 56 16.61 -13.37 -30.36
CA ASP A 56 15.39 -13.94 -30.89
C ASP A 56 14.16 -13.17 -30.39
N PRO A 57 13.04 -13.20 -31.13
CA PRO A 57 11.81 -12.56 -30.68
C PRO A 57 11.33 -13.08 -29.32
N VAL A 58 11.06 -12.16 -28.39
CA VAL A 58 10.59 -12.43 -27.04
C VAL A 58 9.15 -11.94 -26.89
N THR A 59 8.33 -12.71 -26.19
CA THR A 59 6.99 -12.28 -25.77
C THR A 59 6.92 -12.23 -24.27
N LEU A 60 6.71 -11.03 -23.73
CA LEU A 60 6.44 -10.79 -22.31
C LEU A 60 4.95 -10.69 -22.05
N THR A 61 4.56 -11.03 -20.85
CA THR A 61 3.23 -10.75 -20.31
C THR A 61 3.31 -9.68 -19.23
N MET A 62 2.34 -8.76 -19.19
CA MET A 62 2.29 -7.70 -18.18
C MET A 62 0.89 -7.51 -17.62
N SER A 63 0.76 -7.31 -16.31
CA SER A 63 -0.54 -7.10 -15.68
C SER A 63 -0.58 -5.88 -14.78
N TRP A 64 -1.76 -5.21 -14.76
CA TRP A 64 -2.03 -4.06 -13.89
C TRP A 64 -3.52 -3.86 -13.63
N TRP A 65 -3.83 -3.14 -12.55
CA TRP A 65 -5.20 -2.65 -12.30
C TRP A 65 -5.28 -1.13 -12.48
N GLY A 66 -6.48 -0.62 -12.75
CA GLY A 66 -6.69 0.81 -12.84
C GLY A 66 -8.06 1.20 -13.36
N GLY A 67 -8.20 2.48 -13.65
CA GLY A 67 -9.28 3.04 -14.45
C GLY A 67 -8.85 3.18 -15.91
N GLU A 68 -9.76 3.65 -16.74
CA GLU A 68 -9.59 3.76 -18.20
C GLU A 68 -8.35 4.58 -18.59
N SER A 69 -8.10 5.72 -17.93
CA SER A 69 -6.93 6.55 -18.22
C SER A 69 -5.61 5.79 -18.05
N ARG A 70 -5.50 4.99 -16.98
CA ARG A 70 -4.32 4.15 -16.75
C ARG A 70 -4.20 3.03 -17.77
N HIS A 71 -5.32 2.39 -18.12
CA HIS A 71 -5.33 1.36 -19.14
C HIS A 71 -4.83 1.89 -20.49
N ASN A 72 -5.28 3.08 -20.87
CA ASN A 72 -4.87 3.73 -22.09
C ASN A 72 -3.37 4.10 -22.07
N ALA A 73 -2.88 4.69 -20.96
CA ALA A 73 -1.48 5.06 -20.81
C ALA A 73 -0.53 3.85 -20.92
N TYR A 74 -0.81 2.77 -20.20
CA TYR A 74 0.02 1.57 -20.31
C TYR A 74 0.01 0.97 -21.72
N GLN A 75 -1.15 0.91 -22.37
CA GLN A 75 -1.24 0.38 -23.76
C GLN A 75 -0.49 1.26 -24.76
N GLU A 76 -0.57 2.59 -24.60
CA GLU A 76 0.18 3.53 -25.45
C GLU A 76 1.68 3.43 -25.20
N ALA A 77 2.12 3.34 -23.94
CA ALA A 77 3.51 3.17 -23.59
C ALA A 77 4.09 1.82 -24.09
N ILE A 78 3.33 0.73 -23.98
CA ILE A 78 3.71 -0.59 -24.53
C ILE A 78 3.85 -0.52 -26.05
N LYS A 79 2.96 0.19 -26.74
CA LYS A 79 3.06 0.38 -28.20
C LYS A 79 4.31 1.18 -28.57
N ALA A 80 4.63 2.24 -27.84
CA ALA A 80 5.85 3.03 -28.04
C ALA A 80 7.10 2.16 -27.78
N PHE A 81 7.11 1.41 -26.66
CA PHE A 81 8.18 0.47 -26.33
C PHE A 81 8.44 -0.54 -27.46
N SER A 82 7.39 -1.19 -27.98
CA SER A 82 7.53 -2.19 -29.06
C SER A 82 7.99 -1.58 -30.37
N ALA A 83 7.80 -0.28 -30.60
CA ALA A 83 8.33 0.42 -31.76
C ALA A 83 9.86 0.62 -31.65
N GLU A 84 10.38 0.84 -30.45
CA GLU A 84 11.83 1.00 -30.18
C GLU A 84 12.54 -0.36 -30.00
N HIS A 85 11.84 -1.34 -29.41
CA HIS A 85 12.33 -2.69 -29.13
C HIS A 85 11.55 -3.75 -29.95
N SER A 86 11.76 -3.75 -31.25
CA SER A 86 10.94 -4.51 -32.20
C SER A 86 11.02 -6.05 -32.04
N THR A 87 12.01 -6.56 -31.28
CA THR A 87 12.12 -7.99 -30.92
C THR A 87 11.30 -8.35 -29.70
N ILE A 88 10.75 -7.38 -28.95
CA ILE A 88 10.01 -7.63 -27.72
C ILE A 88 8.53 -7.27 -27.92
N THR A 89 7.67 -8.25 -27.77
CA THR A 89 6.22 -8.08 -27.76
C THR A 89 5.69 -8.18 -26.33
N VAL A 90 4.77 -7.30 -25.94
CA VAL A 90 4.17 -7.31 -24.61
C VAL A 90 2.67 -7.58 -24.71
N ASN A 91 2.20 -8.65 -24.07
CA ASN A 91 0.78 -9.04 -23.99
C ASN A 91 0.19 -8.53 -22.67
N PRO A 92 -0.72 -7.54 -22.68
CA PRO A 92 -1.28 -6.95 -21.48
C PRO A 92 -2.48 -7.74 -20.93
N THR A 93 -2.59 -7.80 -19.60
CA THR A 93 -3.78 -8.22 -18.86
C THR A 93 -4.13 -7.13 -17.85
N PHE A 94 -5.35 -6.58 -17.85
CA PHE A 94 -5.72 -5.52 -16.95
C PHE A 94 -7.20 -5.54 -16.58
N ALA A 95 -7.53 -5.02 -15.41
CA ALA A 95 -8.91 -4.85 -14.93
C ALA A 95 -9.04 -3.69 -13.93
N ALA A 96 -10.26 -3.45 -13.48
CA ALA A 96 -10.50 -2.58 -12.32
C ALA A 96 -9.96 -3.22 -11.03
N TRP A 97 -9.82 -2.41 -9.97
CA TRP A 97 -9.33 -2.91 -8.67
C TRP A 97 -10.23 -3.98 -8.03
N SER A 98 -11.54 -3.86 -8.20
CA SER A 98 -12.49 -4.80 -7.57
C SER A 98 -12.25 -6.24 -8.02
N GLY A 99 -11.92 -7.13 -7.09
CA GLY A 99 -11.59 -8.54 -7.36
C GLY A 99 -10.20 -8.78 -7.94
N TRP A 100 -9.41 -7.73 -8.21
CA TRP A 100 -8.08 -7.88 -8.79
C TRP A 100 -7.10 -8.57 -7.84
N GLU A 101 -7.12 -8.21 -6.56
CA GLU A 101 -6.24 -8.81 -5.55
C GLU A 101 -6.48 -10.32 -5.41
N ASP A 102 -7.73 -10.77 -5.40
CA ASP A 102 -8.09 -12.20 -5.34
C ASP A 102 -7.60 -12.95 -6.59
N THR A 103 -7.73 -12.32 -7.76
CA THR A 103 -7.23 -12.86 -9.02
C THR A 103 -5.71 -13.04 -8.99
N MET A 104 -4.98 -12.01 -8.59
CA MET A 104 -3.51 -12.05 -8.52
C MET A 104 -3.01 -12.99 -7.44
N SER A 105 -3.67 -13.04 -6.29
CA SER A 105 -3.38 -14.02 -5.22
C SER A 105 -3.41 -15.45 -5.76
N THR A 106 -4.45 -15.78 -6.52
CA THR A 106 -4.59 -17.10 -7.15
C THR A 106 -3.48 -17.37 -8.17
N LYS A 107 -3.15 -16.37 -9.01
CA LYS A 107 -2.08 -16.49 -10.01
C LYS A 107 -0.70 -16.68 -9.37
N PHE A 108 -0.37 -15.91 -8.32
CA PHE A 108 0.89 -16.06 -7.59
C PHE A 108 1.00 -17.44 -6.93
N ALA A 109 -0.08 -17.91 -6.29
CA ALA A 109 -0.11 -19.22 -5.67
C ALA A 109 0.04 -20.37 -6.71
N GLY A 110 -0.48 -20.18 -7.92
CA GLY A 110 -0.39 -21.13 -9.02
C GLY A 110 0.90 -21.02 -9.84
N GLY A 111 1.76 -20.01 -9.61
CA GLY A 111 2.96 -19.77 -10.41
C GLY A 111 2.66 -19.42 -11.89
N VAL A 112 1.50 -18.82 -12.15
CA VAL A 112 1.02 -18.45 -13.49
C VAL A 112 0.75 -16.94 -13.61
N ALA A 113 1.32 -16.15 -12.73
CA ALA A 113 1.26 -14.71 -12.84
C ALA A 113 2.12 -14.23 -14.02
N GLU A 114 1.77 -13.06 -14.55
CA GLU A 114 2.46 -12.42 -15.66
C GLU A 114 3.93 -12.12 -15.32
N ASP A 115 4.78 -11.97 -16.34
CA ASP A 115 6.22 -11.69 -16.19
C ASP A 115 6.47 -10.39 -15.45
N VAL A 116 5.75 -9.30 -15.82
CA VAL A 116 5.76 -8.01 -15.16
C VAL A 116 4.40 -7.76 -14.52
N CYS A 117 4.39 -7.57 -13.22
CA CYS A 117 3.16 -7.32 -12.47
C CYS A 117 3.18 -5.95 -11.81
N GLN A 118 2.13 -5.15 -12.02
CA GLN A 118 1.84 -4.05 -11.10
C GLN A 118 1.35 -4.66 -9.80
N ILE A 119 1.99 -4.30 -8.70
CA ILE A 119 1.70 -4.82 -7.36
C ILE A 119 1.41 -3.69 -6.38
N ASN A 120 0.64 -3.98 -5.34
CA ASN A 120 0.57 -3.14 -4.15
C ASN A 120 1.72 -3.53 -3.21
N TRP A 121 2.29 -2.56 -2.51
CA TRP A 121 3.41 -2.74 -1.59
C TRP A 121 3.23 -3.91 -0.60
N ASN A 122 2.05 -4.06 0.01
CA ASN A 122 1.78 -5.11 0.98
C ASN A 122 1.82 -6.53 0.36
N TRP A 123 1.72 -6.66 -0.97
CA TRP A 123 1.82 -7.94 -1.64
C TRP A 123 3.22 -8.55 -1.58
N LEU A 124 4.26 -7.72 -1.41
CA LEU A 124 5.61 -8.21 -1.16
C LEU A 124 5.66 -9.09 0.10
N TYR A 125 4.98 -8.66 1.16
CA TYR A 125 4.90 -9.38 2.42
C TYR A 125 3.91 -10.55 2.38
N ASN A 126 2.81 -10.40 1.65
CA ASN A 126 1.78 -11.43 1.55
C ASN A 126 2.22 -12.60 0.67
N TYR A 127 2.89 -12.32 -0.45
CA TYR A 127 3.17 -13.31 -1.49
C TYR A 127 4.65 -13.58 -1.72
N SER A 128 5.54 -12.75 -1.20
CA SER A 128 6.98 -12.86 -1.48
C SER A 128 7.88 -12.50 -0.30
N LYS A 129 7.42 -12.65 0.94
CA LYS A 129 8.19 -12.25 2.13
C LYS A 129 9.55 -12.96 2.27
N ASN A 130 9.72 -14.12 1.63
CA ASN A 130 10.98 -14.86 1.57
C ASN A 130 11.65 -14.75 0.18
N GLY A 131 11.25 -13.77 -0.63
CA GLY A 131 11.76 -13.57 -1.98
C GLY A 131 11.41 -14.69 -2.97
N GLN A 132 10.33 -15.45 -2.75
CA GLN A 132 10.01 -16.63 -3.58
C GLN A 132 9.17 -16.30 -4.82
N THR A 133 8.52 -15.15 -4.90
CA THR A 133 7.61 -14.81 -6.01
C THR A 133 8.24 -13.84 -7.00
N PHE A 134 8.96 -12.83 -6.52
CA PHE A 134 9.59 -11.82 -7.36
C PHE A 134 11.11 -11.94 -7.33
N ILE A 135 11.77 -11.56 -8.43
CA ILE A 135 13.24 -11.53 -8.50
C ILE A 135 13.78 -10.35 -7.69
N ASP A 136 15.08 -10.42 -7.37
CA ASP A 136 15.82 -9.24 -6.91
C ASP A 136 16.19 -8.38 -8.12
N LEU A 137 15.61 -7.19 -8.22
CA LEU A 137 15.86 -6.25 -9.32
C LEU A 137 17.31 -5.75 -9.40
N ASN A 138 18.09 -5.89 -8.31
CA ASN A 138 19.53 -5.66 -8.38
C ASN A 138 20.23 -6.61 -9.36
N SER A 139 19.68 -7.81 -9.58
CA SER A 139 20.22 -8.78 -10.54
C SER A 139 20.06 -8.37 -12.00
N VAL A 140 19.20 -7.39 -12.28
CA VAL A 140 18.93 -6.84 -13.63
C VAL A 140 19.26 -5.35 -13.74
N SER A 141 20.10 -4.82 -12.84
CA SER A 141 20.49 -3.40 -12.79
C SER A 141 21.24 -2.90 -14.04
N GLU A 142 21.71 -3.80 -14.90
CA GLU A 142 22.24 -3.46 -16.22
C GLU A 142 21.13 -2.94 -17.17
N TYR A 143 19.87 -3.38 -16.96
CA TYR A 143 18.72 -3.08 -17.81
C TYR A 143 17.69 -2.17 -17.15
N LEU A 144 17.76 -1.99 -15.84
CA LEU A 144 16.88 -1.13 -15.05
C LEU A 144 17.72 -0.25 -14.12
N ASP A 145 17.79 1.05 -14.43
CA ASP A 145 18.52 2.03 -13.63
C ASP A 145 17.79 2.35 -12.32
N LEU A 146 18.16 1.66 -11.24
CA LEU A 146 17.59 1.87 -9.90
C LEU A 146 18.03 3.20 -9.26
N THR A 147 19.04 3.89 -9.80
CA THR A 147 19.52 5.18 -9.26
C THR A 147 18.54 6.32 -9.50
N GLN A 148 17.50 6.10 -10.31
CA GLN A 148 16.45 7.08 -10.56
C GLN A 148 15.48 7.24 -9.37
N TRP A 149 15.53 6.36 -8.37
CA TRP A 149 14.71 6.45 -7.16
C TRP A 149 15.53 6.84 -5.94
N ASP A 150 14.92 7.62 -5.04
CA ASP A 150 15.48 7.84 -3.72
C ASP A 150 15.62 6.53 -2.95
N GLU A 151 16.71 6.36 -2.21
CA GLU A 151 16.99 5.16 -1.40
C GLU A 151 15.84 4.82 -0.43
N ALA A 152 15.25 5.82 0.21
CA ALA A 152 14.13 5.63 1.13
C ALA A 152 12.87 5.04 0.44
N LYS A 153 12.63 5.41 -0.83
CA LYS A 153 11.51 4.86 -1.61
C LYS A 153 11.77 3.43 -2.04
N LEU A 154 13.00 3.11 -2.45
CA LEU A 154 13.41 1.75 -2.77
C LEU A 154 13.39 0.85 -1.53
N ALA A 155 13.84 1.36 -0.37
CA ALA A 155 13.86 0.59 0.88
C ALA A 155 12.48 0.04 1.26
N ALA A 156 11.39 0.79 0.98
CA ALA A 156 10.03 0.32 1.20
C ALA A 156 9.68 -0.94 0.38
N CYS A 157 10.37 -1.20 -0.71
CA CYS A 157 10.18 -2.33 -1.60
C CYS A 157 11.27 -3.41 -1.48
N ASN A 158 12.19 -3.24 -0.51
CA ASN A 158 13.22 -4.22 -0.20
C ASN A 158 12.70 -5.20 0.86
N VAL A 159 12.48 -6.43 0.47
CA VAL A 159 11.96 -7.49 1.33
C VAL A 159 12.86 -8.72 1.20
N ALA A 160 13.22 -9.35 2.31
CA ALA A 160 14.15 -10.48 2.38
C ALA A 160 15.54 -10.14 1.78
N ASN A 161 16.03 -8.92 1.99
CA ASN A 161 17.28 -8.37 1.43
C ASN A 161 17.34 -8.39 -0.12
N ALA A 162 16.19 -8.31 -0.77
CA ALA A 162 16.05 -8.25 -2.21
C ALA A 162 15.16 -7.06 -2.60
N GLN A 163 15.55 -6.28 -3.59
CA GLN A 163 14.75 -5.21 -4.18
C GLN A 163 13.70 -5.85 -5.09
N GLN A 164 12.54 -6.20 -4.54
CA GLN A 164 11.56 -7.02 -5.25
C GLN A 164 10.60 -6.23 -6.14
N CYS A 165 10.51 -4.92 -6.00
CA CYS A 165 9.82 -4.06 -6.94
C CYS A 165 10.41 -2.64 -6.96
N VAL A 166 10.07 -1.86 -7.98
CA VAL A 166 10.32 -0.42 -8.04
C VAL A 166 9.01 0.35 -7.84
N PRO A 167 9.02 1.44 -7.06
CA PRO A 167 7.83 2.27 -6.87
C PRO A 167 7.40 2.95 -8.18
N VAL A 168 6.11 2.87 -8.50
CA VAL A 168 5.46 3.63 -9.57
C VAL A 168 4.77 4.86 -9.00
N SER A 169 4.05 4.71 -7.90
CA SER A 169 3.45 5.83 -7.21
C SER A 169 3.45 5.65 -5.70
N MET A 170 3.50 6.78 -5.02
CA MET A 170 3.30 6.90 -3.58
C MET A 170 1.90 7.44 -3.31
N THR A 171 1.32 7.08 -2.20
CA THR A 171 0.12 7.70 -1.66
C THR A 171 0.32 7.93 -0.16
N GLY A 172 -0.28 8.99 0.34
CA GLY A 172 -0.24 9.31 1.75
C GLY A 172 -1.62 9.49 2.34
N ARG A 173 -1.71 9.34 3.65
CA ARG A 173 -2.87 9.80 4.40
C ARG A 173 -2.54 11.15 5.00
N ILE A 174 -3.43 12.09 4.76
CA ILE A 174 -3.30 13.48 5.16
C ILE A 174 -4.60 13.96 5.79
N PHE A 175 -4.54 15.07 6.48
CA PHE A 175 -5.73 15.69 7.06
C PHE A 175 -6.38 16.62 6.05
N TYR A 176 -7.69 16.51 5.92
CA TYR A 176 -8.53 17.50 5.26
C TYR A 176 -9.30 18.28 6.31
N TRP A 177 -9.43 19.58 6.12
CA TRP A 177 -10.10 20.46 7.02
C TRP A 177 -11.16 21.29 6.32
N ASN A 178 -12.22 21.62 7.04
CA ASN A 178 -13.24 22.57 6.62
C ASN A 178 -13.04 23.88 7.37
N LYS A 179 -12.36 24.84 6.72
CA LYS A 179 -12.10 26.16 7.29
C LYS A 179 -13.37 26.88 7.71
N THR A 180 -14.44 26.74 6.93
CA THR A 180 -15.75 27.37 7.26
C THR A 180 -16.22 26.97 8.65
N THR A 181 -16.13 25.69 9.01
CA THR A 181 -16.57 25.23 10.34
C THR A 181 -15.57 25.63 11.45
N PHE A 182 -14.26 25.56 11.17
CA PHE A 182 -13.24 26.02 12.12
C PHE A 182 -13.36 27.53 12.42
N ASP A 183 -13.64 28.36 11.39
CA ASP A 183 -13.90 29.79 11.56
C ASP A 183 -15.16 30.04 12.42
N LYS A 184 -16.23 29.26 12.24
CA LYS A 184 -17.43 29.30 13.10
C LYS A 184 -17.12 28.97 14.56
N ALA A 185 -16.20 28.01 14.79
CA ALA A 185 -15.73 27.67 16.14
C ALA A 185 -14.77 28.73 16.73
N GLY A 186 -14.20 29.59 15.87
CA GLY A 186 -13.27 30.65 16.27
C GLY A 186 -11.87 30.14 16.59
N ILE A 187 -11.43 29.03 15.99
CA ILE A 187 -10.10 28.45 16.18
C ILE A 187 -9.45 28.11 14.83
N SER A 188 -8.13 28.01 14.84
CA SER A 188 -7.34 27.52 13.70
C SER A 188 -7.36 25.99 13.62
N PHE A 189 -6.90 25.42 12.50
CA PHE A 189 -6.64 23.99 12.38
C PHE A 189 -5.60 23.55 13.42
N PRO A 190 -5.80 22.38 14.05
CA PRO A 190 -4.82 21.84 14.97
C PRO A 190 -3.55 21.39 14.22
N THR A 191 -2.40 21.70 14.78
CA THR A 191 -1.08 21.27 14.29
C THR A 191 -0.39 20.32 15.26
N THR A 192 -0.93 20.19 16.46
CA THR A 192 -0.47 19.29 17.52
C THR A 192 -1.61 18.46 18.08
N LEU A 193 -1.27 17.35 18.75
CA LEU A 193 -2.24 16.51 19.42
C LEU A 193 -3.01 17.27 20.51
N ASP A 194 -2.31 18.12 21.28
CA ASP A 194 -2.94 18.92 22.35
C ASP A 194 -3.96 19.93 21.77
N GLU A 195 -3.64 20.57 20.66
CA GLU A 195 -4.56 21.47 19.96
C GLU A 195 -5.78 20.70 19.42
N LEU A 196 -5.56 19.48 18.87
CA LEU A 196 -6.66 18.63 18.42
C LEU A 196 -7.59 18.25 19.57
N MET A 197 -7.04 17.86 20.72
CA MET A 197 -7.82 17.54 21.92
C MET A 197 -8.62 18.75 22.42
N ALA A 198 -8.01 19.95 22.41
CA ALA A 198 -8.68 21.18 22.81
C ALA A 198 -9.80 21.59 21.82
N ALA A 199 -9.64 21.28 20.54
CA ALA A 199 -10.64 21.59 19.52
C ALA A 199 -11.96 20.85 19.77
N GLY A 200 -11.95 19.62 20.27
CA GLY A 200 -13.17 18.86 20.57
C GLY A 200 -14.08 19.60 21.53
N LYS A 201 -13.53 20.04 22.67
CA LYS A 201 -14.28 20.82 23.66
C LYS A 201 -14.78 22.15 23.10
N THR A 202 -13.96 22.85 22.35
CA THR A 202 -14.35 24.13 21.73
C THR A 202 -15.50 23.95 20.73
N PHE A 203 -15.45 22.91 19.92
CA PHE A 203 -16.53 22.60 18.97
C PHE A 203 -17.84 22.32 19.70
N GLN A 204 -17.81 21.49 20.74
CA GLN A 204 -18.98 21.20 21.55
C GLN A 204 -19.58 22.45 22.19
N GLU A 205 -18.75 23.31 22.81
CA GLU A 205 -19.18 24.53 23.48
C GLU A 205 -19.72 25.61 22.52
N LYS A 206 -19.14 25.73 21.31
CA LYS A 206 -19.45 26.80 20.38
C LYS A 206 -20.47 26.41 19.31
N LEU A 207 -20.46 25.16 18.85
CA LEU A 207 -21.26 24.70 17.73
C LEU A 207 -22.32 23.67 18.13
N GLY A 208 -22.16 23.04 19.31
CA GLY A 208 -23.07 22.02 19.82
C GLY A 208 -22.58 20.58 19.58
N ASP A 209 -23.35 19.62 20.11
CA ASP A 209 -22.97 18.20 20.18
C ASP A 209 -22.90 17.49 18.81
N ASP A 210 -23.44 18.09 17.76
CA ASP A 210 -23.45 17.52 16.41
C ASP A 210 -22.16 17.82 15.61
N TYR A 211 -21.30 18.72 16.11
CA TYR A 211 -20.10 19.17 15.38
C TYR A 211 -18.83 18.59 15.98
N TYR A 212 -18.03 17.97 15.12
CA TYR A 212 -16.78 17.34 15.49
C TYR A 212 -15.62 17.91 14.67
N PRO A 213 -14.47 18.25 15.28
CA PRO A 213 -13.32 18.78 14.55
C PRO A 213 -12.71 17.73 13.60
N LEU A 214 -12.85 16.43 13.90
CA LEU A 214 -12.25 15.35 13.11
C LEU A 214 -13.20 14.15 12.98
N HIS A 215 -13.16 13.50 11.83
CA HIS A 215 -13.73 12.18 11.62
C HIS A 215 -12.61 11.15 11.41
N LEU A 216 -12.73 10.01 12.07
CA LEU A 216 -11.87 8.85 11.89
C LEU A 216 -12.72 7.60 11.75
N GLY A 217 -12.61 6.92 10.61
CA GLY A 217 -13.12 5.56 10.43
C GLY A 217 -12.34 4.53 11.28
N ALA A 218 -12.76 3.28 11.28
CA ALA A 218 -12.12 2.22 12.08
C ALA A 218 -10.62 2.06 11.72
N TYR A 219 -10.31 2.08 10.43
CA TYR A 219 -8.94 1.97 9.93
C TYR A 219 -8.08 3.17 10.33
N ASP A 220 -8.64 4.38 10.27
CA ASP A 220 -7.94 5.62 10.60
C ASP A 220 -7.60 5.70 12.09
N ARG A 221 -8.50 5.20 12.95
CA ARG A 221 -8.25 5.10 14.39
C ARG A 221 -7.06 4.19 14.68
N MET A 222 -6.95 3.08 13.97
CA MET A 222 -5.80 2.18 14.10
C MET A 222 -4.50 2.89 13.70
N ILE A 223 -4.48 3.61 12.60
CA ILE A 223 -3.29 4.34 12.14
C ILE A 223 -2.90 5.42 13.16
N LEU A 224 -3.86 6.23 13.63
CA LEU A 224 -3.57 7.25 14.64
C LEU A 224 -3.08 6.65 15.96
N MET A 225 -3.62 5.51 16.38
CA MET A 225 -3.12 4.78 17.54
C MET A 225 -1.65 4.38 17.36
N VAL A 226 -1.29 3.88 16.18
CA VAL A 226 0.10 3.53 15.86
C VAL A 226 1.00 4.76 15.96
N PHE A 227 0.63 5.89 15.36
CA PHE A 227 1.41 7.14 15.46
C PHE A 227 1.59 7.60 16.90
N TYR A 228 0.53 7.52 17.71
CA TYR A 228 0.62 7.84 19.13
C TYR A 228 1.62 6.95 19.87
N LEU A 229 1.56 5.65 19.64
CA LEU A 229 2.45 4.69 20.29
C LEU A 229 3.91 4.85 19.83
N GLU A 230 4.14 5.01 18.52
CA GLU A 230 5.46 5.22 17.95
C GLU A 230 6.08 6.52 18.48
N SER A 231 5.32 7.59 18.52
CA SER A 231 5.72 8.88 19.10
C SER A 231 6.08 8.75 20.59
N LYS A 232 5.28 8.01 21.35
CA LYS A 232 5.48 7.86 22.79
C LYS A 232 6.66 6.99 23.16
N TYR A 233 6.85 5.89 22.44
CA TYR A 233 7.84 4.85 22.77
C TYR A 233 9.10 4.91 21.91
N GLY A 234 9.12 5.70 20.85
CA GLY A 234 10.28 5.88 19.97
C GLY A 234 10.70 4.60 19.24
N LYS A 235 9.75 3.72 18.91
CA LYS A 235 10.02 2.44 18.21
C LYS A 235 8.90 2.15 17.21
N ASP A 236 9.25 1.52 16.11
CA ASP A 236 8.32 1.12 15.07
C ASP A 236 7.24 0.16 15.59
N TRP A 237 6.05 0.20 15.02
CA TRP A 237 4.93 -0.68 15.36
C TRP A 237 5.29 -2.16 15.26
N ALA A 238 6.00 -2.54 14.21
CA ALA A 238 6.39 -3.91 13.96
C ALA A 238 7.81 -3.98 13.38
N ASP A 239 8.51 -5.07 13.69
CA ASP A 239 9.76 -5.41 13.03
C ASP A 239 9.44 -6.09 11.68
N PRO A 240 9.79 -5.48 10.54
CA PRO A 240 9.53 -6.05 9.22
C PRO A 240 10.35 -7.31 8.93
N ALA A 241 11.51 -7.48 9.55
CA ALA A 241 12.37 -8.64 9.33
C ALA A 241 11.81 -9.91 9.98
N THR A 242 11.19 -9.77 11.15
CA THR A 242 10.62 -10.89 11.91
C THR A 242 9.10 -10.98 11.80
N SER A 243 8.44 -9.94 11.27
CA SER A 243 6.97 -9.80 11.24
C SER A 243 6.35 -9.89 12.65
N THR A 244 7.04 -9.37 13.66
CA THR A 244 6.58 -9.35 15.05
C THR A 244 6.21 -7.94 15.49
N LEU A 245 5.20 -7.82 16.36
CA LEU A 245 4.87 -6.54 16.99
C LEU A 245 5.95 -6.16 18.01
N ASN A 246 6.30 -4.86 18.01
CA ASN A 246 7.24 -4.30 18.98
C ASN A 246 6.59 -3.82 20.28
N TYR A 247 5.28 -3.99 20.42
CA TYR A 247 4.47 -3.52 21.54
C TYR A 247 3.82 -4.69 22.28
N ASP A 248 3.82 -4.63 23.60
CA ASP A 248 3.09 -5.56 24.45
C ASP A 248 1.61 -5.18 24.60
N ALA A 249 0.86 -6.03 25.30
CA ALA A 249 -0.59 -5.84 25.48
C ALA A 249 -0.94 -4.56 26.26
N ASP A 250 -0.11 -4.14 27.23
CA ASP A 250 -0.37 -2.96 28.05
C ASP A 250 -0.14 -1.69 27.21
N GLN A 251 0.91 -1.66 26.39
CA GLN A 251 1.18 -0.56 25.46
C GLN A 251 0.07 -0.45 24.40
N ILE A 252 -0.42 -1.57 23.87
CA ILE A 252 -1.54 -1.57 22.92
C ILE A 252 -2.83 -1.07 23.60
N ALA A 253 -3.10 -1.51 24.82
CA ALA A 253 -4.25 -1.04 25.60
C ALA A 253 -4.21 0.48 25.79
N GLU A 254 -3.03 1.05 26.07
CA GLU A 254 -2.85 2.50 26.16
C GLU A 254 -3.16 3.22 24.84
N GLY A 255 -2.77 2.64 23.69
CA GLY A 255 -3.14 3.17 22.38
C GLY A 255 -4.65 3.16 22.15
N ILE A 256 -5.34 2.12 22.61
CA ILE A 256 -6.81 2.04 22.56
C ILE A 256 -7.43 3.11 23.47
N ASP A 257 -6.89 3.31 24.68
CA ASP A 257 -7.36 4.35 25.60
C ASP A 257 -7.14 5.76 25.03
N PHE A 258 -6.06 5.98 24.28
CA PHE A 258 -5.86 7.21 23.52
C PHE A 258 -7.00 7.46 22.51
N ILE A 259 -7.36 6.47 21.71
CA ILE A 259 -8.49 6.60 20.76
C ILE A 259 -9.82 6.83 21.52
N LYS A 260 -10.01 6.18 22.65
CA LYS A 260 -11.17 6.39 23.50
C LYS A 260 -11.22 7.84 24.02
N SER A 261 -10.08 8.40 24.40
CA SER A 261 -9.99 9.80 24.87
C SER A 261 -10.40 10.80 23.80
N LEU A 262 -10.14 10.53 22.50
CA LEU A 262 -10.62 11.37 21.39
C LEU A 262 -12.17 11.37 21.30
N VAL A 263 -12.80 10.24 21.58
CA VAL A 263 -14.27 10.13 21.60
C VAL A 263 -14.84 10.86 22.82
N GLU A 264 -14.28 10.62 24.01
CA GLU A 264 -14.70 11.24 25.27
C GLU A 264 -14.46 12.76 25.28
N GLY A 265 -13.40 13.22 24.63
CA GLY A 265 -13.06 14.64 24.43
C GLY A 265 -13.84 15.33 23.30
N HIS A 266 -14.84 14.68 22.73
CA HIS A 266 -15.64 15.21 21.61
C HIS A 266 -14.82 15.58 20.35
N VAL A 267 -13.64 14.97 20.19
CA VAL A 267 -12.79 15.19 19.01
C VAL A 267 -13.33 14.45 17.81
N ILE A 268 -13.78 13.21 18.04
CA ILE A 268 -14.35 12.33 17.02
C ILE A 268 -15.67 11.72 17.48
N MET A 269 -16.59 11.54 16.54
CA MET A 269 -17.83 10.81 16.78
C MET A 269 -17.55 9.34 17.09
N SER A 270 -18.33 8.70 17.97
CA SER A 270 -18.21 7.26 18.23
C SER A 270 -18.56 6.45 16.96
N LEU A 271 -17.91 5.30 16.75
CA LEU A 271 -18.25 4.43 15.59
C LEU A 271 -19.72 3.95 15.62
N PRO A 272 -20.29 3.51 16.78
CA PRO A 272 -21.69 3.15 16.82
C PRO A 272 -22.64 4.30 16.43
N THR A 273 -22.33 5.53 16.82
CA THR A 273 -23.13 6.71 16.44
C THR A 273 -23.01 6.96 14.95
N TYR A 274 -21.78 6.97 14.40
CA TYR A 274 -21.53 7.22 12.99
C TYR A 274 -22.23 6.17 12.11
N TYR A 275 -22.00 4.89 12.37
CA TYR A 275 -22.63 3.81 11.58
C TYR A 275 -24.13 3.70 11.78
N GLY A 276 -24.64 4.09 12.96
CA GLY A 276 -26.09 4.15 13.23
C GLY A 276 -26.82 5.15 12.32
N SER A 277 -26.16 6.28 11.98
CA SER A 277 -26.72 7.30 11.09
C SER A 277 -26.39 7.07 9.60
N ASN A 278 -25.22 6.53 9.29
CA ASN A 278 -24.68 6.51 7.95
C ASN A 278 -24.49 5.10 7.34
N GLY A 279 -24.71 4.03 8.15
CA GLY A 279 -24.40 2.66 7.72
C GLY A 279 -22.90 2.53 7.36
N ASP A 280 -22.59 1.76 6.33
CA ASP A 280 -21.22 1.56 5.83
C ASP A 280 -20.77 2.61 4.80
N ASN A 281 -21.50 3.74 4.69
CA ASN A 281 -21.15 4.80 3.76
C ASN A 281 -19.80 5.44 4.14
N ALA A 282 -19.01 5.77 3.13
CA ALA A 282 -17.78 6.52 3.31
C ALA A 282 -18.08 7.95 3.81
N ALA A 283 -17.16 8.54 4.57
CA ALA A 283 -17.37 9.84 5.23
C ALA A 283 -17.84 10.95 4.27
N HIS A 284 -17.31 11.03 3.05
CA HIS A 284 -17.73 12.03 2.06
C HIS A 284 -19.21 11.89 1.60
N GLN A 285 -19.85 10.76 1.86
CA GLN A 285 -21.27 10.51 1.55
C GLN A 285 -22.20 10.77 2.73
N SER A 286 -21.64 11.03 3.92
CA SER A 286 -22.43 11.33 5.11
C SER A 286 -22.98 12.74 5.09
N THR A 287 -24.20 12.92 5.64
CA THR A 287 -24.79 14.25 5.81
C THR A 287 -23.91 15.15 6.66
N GLU A 288 -23.26 14.60 7.67
CA GLU A 288 -22.40 15.32 8.60
C GLU A 288 -21.16 15.89 7.89
N TRP A 289 -20.55 15.15 6.94
CA TRP A 289 -19.49 15.71 6.11
C TRP A 289 -20.00 16.78 5.16
N ILE A 290 -21.05 16.48 4.39
CA ILE A 290 -21.63 17.36 3.37
C ILE A 290 -21.97 18.74 3.97
N THR A 291 -22.53 18.76 5.17
CA THR A 291 -22.94 19.98 5.89
C THR A 291 -21.87 20.57 6.81
N GLY A 292 -20.65 20.07 6.77
CA GLY A 292 -19.53 20.55 7.56
C GLY A 292 -19.59 20.28 9.06
N LYS A 293 -20.49 19.40 9.54
CA LYS A 293 -20.55 18.98 10.93
C LYS A 293 -19.33 18.11 11.34
N LEU A 294 -18.80 17.32 10.40
CA LEU A 294 -17.48 16.73 10.49
C LEU A 294 -16.50 17.69 9.80
N ALA A 295 -15.77 18.47 10.58
CA ALA A 295 -14.94 19.56 10.07
C ALA A 295 -13.54 19.13 9.62
N GLY A 296 -13.20 17.86 9.74
CA GLY A 296 -11.95 17.29 9.27
C GLY A 296 -12.05 15.79 9.08
N CYS A 297 -11.15 15.24 8.29
CA CYS A 297 -10.95 13.80 8.19
C CYS A 297 -9.49 13.48 7.88
N PHE A 298 -9.09 12.24 8.15
CA PHE A 298 -7.79 11.69 7.82
C PHE A 298 -7.96 10.69 6.68
N GLU A 299 -7.55 11.05 5.47
CA GLU A 299 -7.88 10.30 4.27
C GLU A 299 -6.71 10.27 3.27
N TRP A 300 -6.78 9.40 2.26
CA TRP A 300 -5.79 9.32 1.19
C TRP A 300 -5.75 10.62 0.37
N ASP A 301 -4.56 11.11 0.06
CA ASP A 301 -4.31 12.31 -0.78
C ASP A 301 -5.03 12.24 -2.14
N SER A 302 -5.12 11.04 -2.71
CA SER A 302 -5.86 10.78 -3.96
C SER A 302 -7.38 10.96 -3.84
N SER A 303 -7.91 11.17 -2.64
CA SER A 303 -9.33 11.37 -2.38
C SER A 303 -9.73 12.84 -2.26
N ALA A 304 -8.79 13.80 -2.34
CA ALA A 304 -9.04 15.21 -2.06
C ALA A 304 -10.22 15.79 -2.88
N THR A 305 -10.20 15.60 -4.20
CA THR A 305 -11.28 16.10 -5.09
C THR A 305 -12.65 15.53 -4.70
N LYS A 306 -12.71 14.22 -4.42
CA LYS A 306 -13.96 13.55 -4.04
C LYS A 306 -14.54 14.11 -2.73
N TYR A 307 -13.69 14.38 -1.75
CA TYR A 307 -14.11 14.96 -0.48
C TYR A 307 -14.49 16.43 -0.59
N ALA A 308 -13.77 17.21 -1.41
CA ALA A 308 -14.10 18.59 -1.71
C ALA A 308 -15.44 18.72 -2.45
N ASP A 309 -15.65 17.90 -3.48
CA ASP A 309 -16.85 17.97 -4.32
C ASP A 309 -18.13 17.51 -3.60
N ALA A 310 -17.99 16.72 -2.54
CA ALA A 310 -19.11 16.25 -1.72
C ALA A 310 -19.69 17.34 -0.79
N LEU A 311 -18.91 18.37 -0.46
CA LEU A 311 -19.36 19.45 0.42
C LEU A 311 -20.43 20.31 -0.24
N ASP A 312 -21.37 20.81 0.55
CA ASP A 312 -22.33 21.80 0.10
C ASP A 312 -21.67 23.15 -0.26
N GLU A 313 -22.41 24.05 -0.89
CA GLU A 313 -21.89 25.33 -1.40
C GLU A 313 -21.28 26.22 -0.29
N GLU A 314 -21.79 26.15 0.94
CA GLU A 314 -21.28 26.92 2.06
C GLU A 314 -19.92 26.39 2.52
N ASN A 315 -19.74 25.10 2.52
CA ASN A 315 -18.59 24.40 3.08
C ASN A 315 -17.48 24.14 2.05
N LYS A 316 -17.84 24.03 0.77
CA LYS A 316 -16.90 23.71 -0.33
C LYS A 316 -15.76 24.73 -0.43
N ALA A 317 -16.04 26.03 -0.27
CA ALA A 317 -15.03 27.07 -0.33
C ALA A 317 -14.01 27.00 0.85
N GLY A 318 -14.39 26.35 1.94
CA GLY A 318 -13.54 26.13 3.11
C GLY A 318 -12.71 24.87 3.08
N PHE A 319 -12.86 24.01 2.06
CA PHE A 319 -12.07 22.79 1.97
C PHE A 319 -10.58 23.09 1.85
N THR A 320 -9.80 22.52 2.74
CA THR A 320 -8.35 22.75 2.81
C THR A 320 -7.63 21.41 3.02
N VAL A 321 -6.59 21.17 2.23
CA VAL A 321 -5.64 20.10 2.50
C VAL A 321 -4.73 20.60 3.61
N GLY A 322 -4.77 19.93 4.76
CA GLY A 322 -4.06 20.35 5.96
C GLY A 322 -2.62 19.87 6.00
N GLU A 323 -1.84 20.50 6.86
CA GLU A 323 -0.55 20.00 7.27
C GLU A 323 -0.72 18.80 8.22
N GLU A 324 0.37 18.06 8.44
CA GLU A 324 0.41 16.94 9.37
C GLU A 324 0.24 17.42 10.81
N ILE A 325 -0.51 16.67 11.61
CA ILE A 325 -0.57 16.88 13.06
C ILE A 325 0.67 16.24 13.67
N LYS A 326 1.36 16.99 14.53
CA LYS A 326 2.53 16.46 15.26
C LYS A 326 2.11 15.66 16.48
N PHE A 327 2.70 14.49 16.60
CA PHE A 327 2.67 13.61 17.76
C PHE A 327 4.06 13.63 18.39
N GLY A 328 4.31 14.58 19.32
CA GLY A 328 5.65 14.85 19.81
C GLY A 328 6.58 15.31 18.68
N ASP A 329 7.68 14.56 18.49
CA ASP A 329 8.64 14.80 17.40
C ASP A 329 8.26 14.11 16.08
N TYR A 330 7.22 13.28 16.07
CA TYR A 330 6.74 12.55 14.89
C TYR A 330 5.65 13.33 14.16
N ASN A 331 5.67 13.25 12.86
CA ASN A 331 4.56 13.75 12.04
C ASN A 331 3.45 12.69 11.98
N GLY A 332 2.21 13.10 12.13
CA GLY A 332 1.04 12.24 12.00
C GLY A 332 0.69 11.89 10.55
N GLY A 333 1.67 11.92 9.66
CA GLY A 333 1.54 11.52 8.26
C GLY A 333 1.85 10.04 8.07
N PHE A 334 1.23 9.47 7.05
CA PHE A 334 1.48 8.10 6.61
C PHE A 334 1.62 8.07 5.10
N SER A 335 2.72 7.52 4.61
CA SER A 335 2.92 7.30 3.18
C SER A 335 3.30 5.86 2.89
N LYS A 336 2.89 5.37 1.73
CA LYS A 336 3.24 4.05 1.24
C LYS A 336 3.41 4.05 -0.26
N VAL A 337 4.14 3.06 -0.77
CA VAL A 337 4.11 2.73 -2.20
C VAL A 337 2.74 2.14 -2.52
N SER A 338 1.91 2.88 -3.25
CA SER A 338 0.57 2.42 -3.63
C SER A 338 0.60 1.47 -4.82
N MET A 339 1.59 1.64 -5.68
CA MET A 339 1.82 0.81 -6.85
C MET A 339 3.32 0.68 -7.09
N GLY A 340 3.76 -0.52 -7.41
CA GLY A 340 5.10 -0.82 -7.88
C GLY A 340 5.05 -1.78 -9.05
N LEU A 341 6.15 -1.88 -9.80
CA LEU A 341 6.35 -2.91 -10.82
C LEU A 341 7.35 -3.94 -10.31
N ALA A 342 7.00 -5.20 -10.43
CA ALA A 342 7.82 -6.34 -10.05
C ALA A 342 7.93 -7.33 -11.20
N ILE A 343 9.05 -8.06 -11.26
CA ILE A 343 9.27 -9.16 -12.20
C ILE A 343 9.10 -10.47 -11.44
N THR A 344 8.26 -11.38 -11.95
CA THR A 344 8.06 -12.68 -11.32
C THR A 344 9.27 -13.60 -11.51
N LYS A 345 9.49 -14.52 -10.58
CA LYS A 345 10.56 -15.54 -10.71
C LYS A 345 10.30 -16.56 -11.81
N THR A 346 9.09 -16.64 -12.31
CA THR A 346 8.70 -17.48 -13.44
C THR A 346 8.99 -16.82 -14.79
N CYS A 347 9.39 -15.55 -14.82
CA CYS A 347 9.81 -14.85 -16.02
C CYS A 347 11.09 -15.48 -16.61
N GLU A 348 11.00 -15.97 -17.84
CA GLU A 348 12.15 -16.58 -18.55
C GLU A 348 13.06 -15.51 -19.19
N HIS A 349 12.57 -14.24 -19.29
CA HIS A 349 13.23 -13.12 -19.94
C HIS A 349 13.37 -11.89 -19.01
N PRO A 350 14.05 -12.00 -17.87
CA PRO A 350 14.09 -10.93 -16.88
C PRO A 350 14.85 -9.68 -17.36
N ALA A 351 15.79 -9.80 -18.31
CA ALA A 351 16.49 -8.63 -18.90
C ALA A 351 15.53 -7.80 -19.74
N GLU A 352 14.71 -8.44 -20.58
CA GLU A 352 13.69 -7.77 -21.40
C GLU A 352 12.57 -7.17 -20.54
N ALA A 353 12.18 -7.87 -19.48
CA ALA A 353 11.21 -7.37 -18.51
C ALA A 353 11.74 -6.13 -17.77
N ALA A 354 13.02 -6.11 -17.39
CA ALA A 354 13.69 -4.96 -16.78
C ALA A 354 13.80 -3.78 -17.76
N THR A 355 14.13 -4.03 -19.03
CA THR A 355 14.15 -3.02 -20.09
C THR A 355 12.76 -2.39 -20.27
N LEU A 356 11.70 -3.19 -20.25
CA LEU A 356 10.32 -2.67 -20.30
C LEU A 356 10.02 -1.76 -19.10
N ILE A 357 10.37 -2.17 -17.88
CA ILE A 357 10.17 -1.34 -16.68
C ILE A 357 10.99 -0.04 -16.77
N ASN A 358 12.24 -0.13 -17.23
CA ASN A 358 13.10 1.03 -17.42
C ASN A 358 12.50 2.02 -18.43
N PHE A 359 12.01 1.54 -19.56
CA PHE A 359 11.32 2.37 -20.54
C PHE A 359 10.09 3.07 -19.93
N LEU A 360 9.23 2.31 -19.25
CA LEU A 360 8.00 2.86 -18.68
C LEU A 360 8.23 3.92 -17.62
N LEU A 361 9.32 3.83 -16.85
CA LEU A 361 9.50 4.64 -15.65
C LEU A 361 10.67 5.62 -15.73
N ASN A 362 11.74 5.32 -16.45
CA ASN A 362 12.97 6.09 -16.47
C ASN A 362 13.23 6.81 -17.80
N GLU A 363 12.68 6.29 -18.91
CA GLU A 363 12.90 6.93 -20.21
C GLU A 363 11.84 7.98 -20.50
N THR A 364 12.26 9.11 -21.06
CA THR A 364 11.38 10.27 -21.25
C THR A 364 10.09 9.92 -21.97
N THR A 365 10.17 9.17 -23.07
CA THR A 365 8.99 8.78 -23.86
C THR A 365 7.97 8.00 -23.03
N GLY A 366 8.42 6.94 -22.36
CA GLY A 366 7.55 6.11 -21.53
C GLY A 366 7.00 6.89 -20.33
N ALA A 367 7.88 7.62 -19.64
CA ALA A 367 7.52 8.38 -18.43
C ALA A 367 6.51 9.51 -18.72
N GLU A 368 6.62 10.23 -19.85
CA GLU A 368 5.65 11.26 -20.24
C GLU A 368 4.27 10.65 -20.56
N ILE A 369 4.23 9.52 -21.28
CA ILE A 369 2.96 8.83 -21.56
C ILE A 369 2.31 8.35 -20.25
N MET A 370 3.11 7.74 -19.38
CA MET A 370 2.62 7.24 -18.09
C MET A 370 2.26 8.38 -17.13
N GLY A 371 2.98 9.51 -17.14
CA GLY A 371 2.81 10.65 -16.25
C GLY A 371 1.42 11.28 -16.29
N SER A 372 0.72 11.16 -17.41
CA SER A 372 -0.66 11.61 -17.56
C SER A 372 -1.68 10.81 -16.74
N ALA A 373 -1.32 9.61 -16.31
CA ALA A 373 -2.23 8.66 -15.66
C ALA A 373 -1.75 8.14 -14.29
N VAL A 374 -0.50 8.49 -13.90
CA VAL A 374 0.12 8.03 -12.64
C VAL A 374 0.90 9.19 -12.02
N SER A 375 0.74 9.40 -10.71
CA SER A 375 1.55 10.38 -9.98
C SER A 375 2.97 9.83 -9.84
N TYR A 376 3.90 10.29 -10.67
CA TYR A 376 5.31 9.96 -10.53
C TYR A 376 5.93 10.66 -9.33
N THR A 377 6.60 9.90 -8.51
CA THR A 377 7.25 10.42 -7.30
C THR A 377 8.77 10.52 -7.44
N HIS A 378 9.34 10.06 -8.54
CA HIS A 378 10.80 10.02 -8.74
C HIS A 378 11.32 10.94 -9.84
N LEU A 379 10.53 11.25 -10.87
CA LEU A 379 10.93 12.26 -11.83
C LEU A 379 10.53 13.65 -11.31
N THR A 380 11.49 14.48 -10.98
CA THR A 380 11.29 15.91 -10.89
C THR A 380 11.11 16.43 -12.32
N LEU A 381 9.91 16.31 -12.90
CA LEU A 381 9.55 17.11 -14.04
C LEU A 381 9.75 18.57 -13.62
N PRO A 382 10.41 19.41 -14.44
CA PRO A 382 10.53 20.82 -14.15
C PRO A 382 9.11 21.33 -13.93
N THR A 383 8.85 21.82 -12.72
CA THR A 383 7.58 22.43 -12.33
C THR A 383 7.28 23.50 -13.36
N ILE A 384 6.35 23.20 -14.26
CA ILE A 384 5.75 24.26 -15.08
C ILE A 384 4.95 25.10 -14.08
N ARG A 385 5.50 26.26 -13.77
CA ARG A 385 4.88 27.32 -12.96
C ARG A 385 3.73 27.94 -13.72
#